data_4bb9154fac2f222d6a5f7b9d4581dfd5
#
_entry.id   4bb9154fac2f222d6a5f7b9d4581dfd5
#
_cell.length_a   1.000
_cell.length_b   1.000
_cell.length_c   1.000
_cell.angle_alpha   90.00
_cell.angle_beta   90.00
_cell.angle_gamma   90.00
#
_symmetry.space_group_name_H-M   'P 1'
#
loop_
_entity.id
_entity.type
_entity.pdbx_description
1 polymer ?
#
loop_
_entity_poly.entity_id
_entity_poly.type
_entity_poly.pdbx_seq_one_letter_code
_entity_poly.pdbx_strand_id
1 'polypeptide(L)'
;CTLELREKLIRVIRDFGPDVVISHRLCDYHADHRATAQCVMDCAYLVRVPMYCADTPIPRKDPVFAYGYDAFTDPRPIRADAVTEIDSVAENKLRMLDCHRSQFYEWLPWNMGLEAPEPDRMSRQERQEYLDRYWGGRDRQAAEFAREALRERYGARGDEIRGAELFELSPYGAQPAPAEFRALFPD
;
A
#
# COMPACT_ATOMS: atom_id res chain seq x y z
N CYS A 1 -5.71 15.41 11.20
CA CYS A 1 -5.78 14.39 12.26
C CYS A 1 -6.33 15.03 13.53
N THR A 2 -7.47 14.51 14.05
CA THR A 2 -8.05 14.93 15.35
C THR A 2 -7.75 13.90 16.41
N LEU A 3 -7.82 14.27 17.68
CA LEU A 3 -7.67 13.34 18.82
C LEU A 3 -8.69 12.20 18.72
N GLU A 4 -9.94 12.54 18.42
CA GLU A 4 -11.02 11.55 18.27
C GLU A 4 -10.73 10.52 17.15
N LEU A 5 -10.26 10.97 15.98
CA LEU A 5 -9.92 10.07 14.88
C LEU A 5 -8.72 9.16 15.24
N ARG A 6 -7.71 9.73 15.89
CA ARG A 6 -6.55 8.97 16.39
C ARG A 6 -6.97 7.88 17.37
N GLU A 7 -7.84 8.20 18.33
CA GLU A 7 -8.37 7.24 19.28
C GLU A 7 -9.16 6.12 18.60
N LYS A 8 -9.98 6.44 17.60
CA LYS A 8 -10.69 5.45 16.79
C LYS A 8 -9.73 4.50 16.07
N LEU A 9 -8.68 5.05 15.44
CA LEU A 9 -7.66 4.23 14.76
C LEU A 9 -6.90 3.33 15.73
N ILE A 10 -6.52 3.84 16.91
CA ILE A 10 -5.84 3.04 17.94
C ILE A 10 -6.71 1.88 18.39
N ARG A 11 -8.00 2.09 18.62
CA ARG A 11 -8.92 1.00 18.97
C ARG A 11 -9.01 -0.04 17.86
N VAL A 12 -9.14 0.38 16.60
CA VAL A 12 -9.16 -0.53 15.45
C VAL A 12 -7.86 -1.35 15.36
N ILE A 13 -6.70 -0.71 15.49
CA ILE A 13 -5.41 -1.41 15.46
C ILE A 13 -5.29 -2.40 16.62
N ARG A 14 -5.71 -2.01 17.83
CA ARG A 14 -5.67 -2.90 19.00
C ARG A 14 -6.60 -4.08 18.89
N ASP A 15 -7.85 -3.86 18.45
CA ASP A 15 -8.87 -4.90 18.30
C ASP A 15 -8.53 -5.90 17.20
N PHE A 16 -7.96 -5.41 16.09
CA PHE A 16 -7.53 -6.25 14.97
C PHE A 16 -6.23 -7.00 15.28
N GLY A 17 -5.29 -6.38 16.01
CA GLY A 17 -3.99 -6.97 16.36
C GLY A 17 -3.10 -7.29 15.15
N PRO A 18 -2.89 -6.36 14.19
CA PRO A 18 -2.14 -6.65 12.98
C PRO A 18 -0.65 -6.87 13.28
N ASP A 19 0.01 -7.70 12.48
CA ASP A 19 1.48 -7.76 12.43
C ASP A 19 2.06 -6.56 11.69
N VAL A 20 1.36 -6.08 10.64
CA VAL A 20 1.78 -4.93 9.81
C VAL A 20 0.63 -3.95 9.62
N VAL A 21 0.91 -2.66 9.77
CA VAL A 21 0.03 -1.54 9.40
C VAL A 21 0.65 -0.81 8.20
N ILE A 22 -0.03 -0.82 7.05
CA ILE A 22 0.45 -0.18 5.83
C ILE A 22 -0.27 1.15 5.63
N SER A 23 0.47 2.20 5.30
CA SER A 23 -0.05 3.53 5.04
C SER A 23 0.70 4.22 3.90
N HIS A 24 0.24 5.43 3.55
CA HIS A 24 0.98 6.35 2.68
C HIS A 24 2.19 6.93 3.39
N ARG A 25 3.17 7.45 2.62
CA ARG A 25 4.19 8.33 3.16
C ARG A 25 3.61 9.70 3.49
N LEU A 26 4.27 10.43 4.41
CA LEU A 26 3.85 11.78 4.82
C LEU A 26 4.02 12.83 3.71
N CYS A 27 4.72 12.51 2.62
CA CYS A 27 5.05 13.38 1.49
C CYS A 27 4.17 13.17 0.25
N ASP A 28 3.03 12.50 0.39
CA ASP A 28 2.09 12.25 -0.71
C ASP A 28 1.52 13.55 -1.31
N TYR A 29 1.15 13.53 -2.61
CA TYR A 29 0.57 14.69 -3.29
C TYR A 29 -0.84 15.04 -2.79
N HIS A 30 -1.62 14.03 -2.36
CA HIS A 30 -3.01 14.21 -1.98
C HIS A 30 -3.14 14.59 -0.51
N ALA A 31 -3.93 15.63 -0.23
CA ALA A 31 -4.13 16.12 1.14
C ALA A 31 -4.66 15.03 2.08
N ASP A 32 -5.64 14.25 1.62
CA ASP A 32 -6.24 13.18 2.45
C ASP A 32 -5.29 12.01 2.68
N HIS A 33 -4.41 11.71 1.70
CA HIS A 33 -3.36 10.71 1.87
C HIS A 33 -2.37 11.14 2.95
N ARG A 34 -1.91 12.41 2.92
CA ARG A 34 -1.03 12.94 3.98
C ARG A 34 -1.70 12.98 5.34
N ALA A 35 -2.98 13.40 5.40
CA ALA A 35 -3.73 13.43 6.65
C ALA A 35 -3.92 12.03 7.23
N THR A 36 -4.24 11.04 6.39
CA THR A 36 -4.32 9.62 6.78
C THR A 36 -2.98 9.11 7.27
N ALA A 37 -1.91 9.34 6.50
CA ALA A 37 -0.55 8.94 6.89
C ALA A 37 -0.15 9.53 8.24
N GLN A 38 -0.42 10.82 8.47
CA GLN A 38 -0.14 11.47 9.74
C GLN A 38 -0.92 10.83 10.90
N CYS A 39 -2.22 10.57 10.72
CA CYS A 39 -3.03 9.91 11.74
C CYS A 39 -2.52 8.51 12.07
N VAL A 40 -2.15 7.72 11.06
CA VAL A 40 -1.62 6.37 11.25
C VAL A 40 -0.26 6.41 11.94
N MET A 41 0.65 7.29 11.52
CA MET A 41 1.98 7.41 12.14
C MET A 41 1.90 7.93 13.58
N ASP A 42 0.96 8.83 13.88
CA ASP A 42 0.69 9.28 15.25
C ASP A 42 0.23 8.12 16.17
N CYS A 43 -0.40 7.08 15.63
CA CYS A 43 -0.81 5.90 16.38
C CYS A 43 0.37 5.00 16.74
N ALA A 44 1.45 5.00 15.97
CA ALA A 44 2.51 3.99 16.04
C ALA A 44 3.11 3.85 17.46
N TYR A 45 3.37 4.96 18.15
CA TYR A 45 3.81 4.92 19.55
C TYR A 45 2.64 4.68 20.52
N LEU A 46 1.51 5.37 20.29
CA LEU A 46 0.39 5.41 21.24
C LEU A 46 -0.36 4.09 21.36
N VAL A 47 -0.31 3.25 20.34
CA VAL A 47 -0.99 1.94 20.34
C VAL A 47 -0.52 1.04 21.50
N ARG A 48 0.69 1.26 22.01
CA ARG A 48 1.27 0.52 23.15
C ARG A 48 1.15 1.25 24.50
N VAL A 49 0.60 2.48 24.55
CA VAL A 49 0.47 3.25 25.78
C VAL A 49 -0.77 2.81 26.56
N PRO A 50 -0.63 2.18 27.75
CA PRO A 50 -1.76 1.52 28.42
C PRO A 50 -2.91 2.46 28.80
N MET A 51 -2.61 3.69 29.20
CA MET A 51 -3.62 4.67 29.65
C MET A 51 -4.25 5.46 28.51
N TYR A 52 -3.75 5.30 27.28
CA TYR A 52 -4.38 5.87 26.09
C TYR A 52 -5.38 4.86 25.53
N CYS A 53 -6.65 5.23 25.36
CA CYS A 53 -7.74 4.30 25.02
C CYS A 53 -7.78 3.10 26.00
N ALA A 54 -7.82 3.35 27.30
CA ALA A 54 -7.75 2.33 28.34
C ALA A 54 -8.93 1.34 28.32
N ASP A 55 -9.95 1.65 27.56
CA ASP A 55 -11.13 0.78 27.28
C ASP A 55 -10.83 -0.35 26.27
N THR A 56 -9.68 -0.31 25.61
CA THR A 56 -9.28 -1.32 24.61
C THR A 56 -7.92 -1.91 24.98
N PRO A 57 -7.80 -3.25 25.12
CA PRO A 57 -6.56 -3.91 25.51
C PRO A 57 -5.40 -3.61 24.55
N ILE A 58 -4.21 -3.39 25.11
CA ILE A 58 -2.99 -3.20 24.28
C ILE A 58 -2.61 -4.51 23.58
N PRO A 59 -2.08 -4.47 22.34
CA PRO A 59 -1.66 -5.68 21.63
C PRO A 59 -0.45 -6.31 22.31
N ARG A 60 -0.32 -7.63 22.20
CA ARG A 60 0.81 -8.39 22.77
C ARG A 60 2.15 -8.01 22.13
N LYS A 61 2.12 -7.72 20.84
CA LYS A 61 3.29 -7.29 20.07
C LYS A 61 3.06 -5.87 19.54
N ASP A 62 4.13 -5.13 19.38
CA ASP A 62 4.10 -3.85 18.70
C ASP A 62 3.98 -4.09 17.20
N PRO A 63 2.98 -3.52 16.52
CA PRO A 63 2.86 -3.66 15.06
C PRO A 63 4.04 -3.04 14.33
N VAL A 64 4.42 -3.64 13.21
CA VAL A 64 5.30 -3.01 12.23
C VAL A 64 4.48 -2.00 11.43
N PHE A 65 5.01 -0.79 11.23
CA PHE A 65 4.41 0.20 10.34
C PHE A 65 5.23 0.27 9.06
N ALA A 66 4.55 0.27 7.93
CA ALA A 66 5.18 0.29 6.62
C ALA A 66 4.51 1.30 5.69
N TYR A 67 5.26 1.79 4.71
CA TYR A 67 4.75 2.62 3.62
C TYR A 67 4.59 1.78 2.35
N GLY A 68 3.43 1.93 1.67
CA GLY A 68 3.23 1.37 0.34
C GLY A 68 3.92 2.19 -0.74
N TYR A 69 4.13 1.58 -1.91
CA TYR A 69 4.81 2.20 -3.05
C TYR A 69 4.16 3.51 -3.51
N ASP A 70 5.01 4.49 -3.74
CA ASP A 70 4.74 5.70 -4.50
C ASP A 70 5.96 6.06 -5.38
N ALA A 71 5.75 6.95 -6.34
CA ALA A 71 6.79 7.42 -7.25
C ALA A 71 7.33 8.81 -6.88
N PHE A 72 7.05 9.31 -5.65
CA PHE A 72 7.50 10.65 -5.24
C PHE A 72 8.98 10.65 -4.91
N THR A 73 9.64 11.73 -5.28
CA THR A 73 11.09 11.91 -5.10
C THR A 73 11.43 12.91 -3.99
N ASP A 74 10.45 13.65 -3.48
CA ASP A 74 10.63 14.57 -2.35
C ASP A 74 10.06 13.97 -1.07
N PRO A 75 10.79 13.96 0.05
CA PRO A 75 12.19 14.40 0.26
C PRO A 75 13.23 13.42 -0.31
N ARG A 76 12.84 12.21 -0.69
CA ARG A 76 13.66 11.19 -1.34
C ARG A 76 12.74 10.12 -1.97
N PRO A 77 13.23 9.33 -2.91
CA PRO A 77 12.53 8.14 -3.37
C PRO A 77 12.22 7.17 -2.22
N ILE A 78 11.16 6.37 -2.36
CA ILE A 78 10.85 5.28 -1.43
C ILE A 78 11.96 4.22 -1.46
N ARG A 79 12.17 3.51 -0.35
CA ARG A 79 13.07 2.34 -0.31
C ARG A 79 12.27 1.06 -0.56
N ALA A 80 12.88 0.11 -1.24
CA ALA A 80 12.34 -1.23 -1.42
C ALA A 80 12.88 -2.17 -0.32
N ASP A 81 12.47 -1.94 0.95
CA ASP A 81 12.92 -2.74 2.09
C ASP A 81 12.31 -4.16 2.06
N ALA A 82 11.10 -4.29 1.50
CA ALA A 82 10.47 -5.55 1.13
C ALA A 82 9.80 -5.42 -0.24
N VAL A 83 9.78 -6.50 -1.02
CA VAL A 83 9.13 -6.59 -2.33
C VAL A 83 8.37 -7.90 -2.44
N THR A 84 7.25 -7.87 -3.17
CA THR A 84 6.44 -9.05 -3.47
C THR A 84 6.08 -9.04 -4.95
N GLU A 85 6.30 -10.15 -5.64
CA GLU A 85 5.82 -10.31 -7.00
C GLU A 85 4.31 -10.44 -7.04
N ILE A 86 3.67 -9.87 -8.05
CA ILE A 86 2.22 -9.91 -8.21
C ILE A 86 1.77 -10.44 -9.59
N ASP A 87 2.68 -10.94 -10.40
CA ASP A 87 2.33 -11.49 -11.72
C ASP A 87 1.28 -12.60 -11.62
N SER A 88 1.42 -13.48 -10.61
CA SER A 88 0.49 -14.58 -10.35
C SER A 88 -0.91 -14.12 -9.94
N VAL A 89 -1.06 -12.92 -9.41
CA VAL A 89 -2.32 -12.36 -8.91
C VAL A 89 -2.76 -11.10 -9.67
N ALA A 90 -2.09 -10.73 -10.75
CA ALA A 90 -2.37 -9.52 -11.52
C ALA A 90 -3.83 -9.45 -11.99
N GLU A 91 -4.40 -10.57 -12.46
CA GLU A 91 -5.82 -10.62 -12.84
C GLU A 91 -6.74 -10.32 -11.66
N ASN A 92 -6.44 -10.83 -10.46
CA ASN A 92 -7.22 -10.56 -9.26
C ASN A 92 -7.14 -9.07 -8.90
N LYS A 93 -5.97 -8.46 -9.01
CA LYS A 93 -5.80 -7.01 -8.79
C LYS A 93 -6.65 -6.19 -9.75
N LEU A 94 -6.63 -6.51 -11.05
CA LEU A 94 -7.51 -5.85 -12.03
C LEU A 94 -9.00 -6.01 -11.68
N ARG A 95 -9.41 -7.17 -11.20
CA ARG A 95 -10.79 -7.38 -10.72
C ARG A 95 -11.13 -6.53 -9.48
N MET A 96 -10.19 -6.31 -8.59
CA MET A 96 -10.37 -5.41 -7.45
C MET A 96 -10.50 -3.96 -7.91
N LEU A 97 -9.70 -3.52 -8.90
CA LEU A 97 -9.83 -2.19 -9.50
C LEU A 97 -11.18 -2.02 -10.20
N ASP A 98 -11.70 -3.04 -10.88
CA ASP A 98 -13.02 -3.06 -11.54
C ASP A 98 -14.18 -2.77 -10.56
N CYS A 99 -14.01 -3.05 -9.28
CA CYS A 99 -15.00 -2.73 -8.24
C CYS A 99 -15.08 -1.23 -7.92
N HIS A 100 -14.05 -0.45 -8.20
CA HIS A 100 -13.99 0.99 -7.91
C HIS A 100 -14.47 1.82 -9.10
N ARG A 101 -15.75 1.69 -9.45
CA ARG A 101 -16.33 2.23 -10.68
C ARG A 101 -16.17 3.74 -10.83
N SER A 102 -16.56 4.51 -9.82
CA SER A 102 -16.44 5.97 -9.86
C SER A 102 -14.99 6.44 -10.03
N GLN A 103 -14.04 5.68 -9.47
CA GLN A 103 -12.62 6.02 -9.57
C GLN A 103 -12.07 5.74 -10.97
N PHE A 104 -12.23 4.50 -11.48
CA PHE A 104 -11.53 4.05 -12.68
C PHE A 104 -12.28 4.28 -14.00
N TYR A 105 -13.61 4.47 -13.94
CA TYR A 105 -14.43 4.68 -15.15
C TYR A 105 -15.04 6.08 -15.25
N GLU A 106 -14.97 6.90 -14.19
CA GLU A 106 -15.52 8.25 -14.19
C GLU A 106 -14.44 9.29 -13.90
N TRP A 107 -13.94 9.34 -12.66
CA TRP A 107 -13.04 10.39 -12.19
C TRP A 107 -11.68 10.41 -12.89
N LEU A 108 -10.95 9.29 -12.89
CA LEU A 108 -9.60 9.25 -13.45
C LEU A 108 -9.58 9.47 -14.98
N PRO A 109 -10.46 8.83 -15.78
CA PRO A 109 -10.57 9.16 -17.21
C PRO A 109 -10.84 10.64 -17.45
N TRP A 110 -11.80 11.23 -16.75
CA TRP A 110 -12.10 12.64 -16.85
C TRP A 110 -10.88 13.51 -16.51
N ASN A 111 -10.20 13.22 -15.42
CA ASN A 111 -9.00 13.95 -14.98
C ASN A 111 -7.84 13.85 -15.98
N MET A 112 -7.77 12.76 -16.74
CA MET A 112 -6.76 12.54 -17.78
C MET A 112 -7.19 13.07 -19.16
N GLY A 113 -8.38 13.64 -19.28
CA GLY A 113 -8.92 14.11 -20.57
C GLY A 113 -9.27 12.96 -21.52
N LEU A 114 -9.53 11.76 -20.98
CA LEU A 114 -9.97 10.61 -21.76
C LEU A 114 -11.50 10.56 -21.80
N GLU A 115 -12.03 9.96 -22.87
CA GLU A 115 -13.44 9.60 -22.91
C GLU A 115 -13.73 8.54 -21.84
N ALA A 116 -14.73 8.79 -20.99
CA ALA A 116 -15.13 7.87 -19.95
C ALA A 116 -15.77 6.63 -20.57
N PRO A 117 -15.27 5.42 -20.31
CA PRO A 117 -15.88 4.21 -20.84
C PRO A 117 -17.20 3.91 -20.12
N GLU A 118 -18.08 3.16 -20.78
CA GLU A 118 -19.32 2.67 -20.20
C GLU A 118 -19.14 1.22 -19.72
N PRO A 119 -18.73 0.97 -18.45
CA PRO A 119 -18.36 -0.37 -18.01
C PRO A 119 -19.51 -1.38 -18.06
N ASP A 120 -20.77 -0.93 -18.01
CA ASP A 120 -21.94 -1.79 -18.12
C ASP A 120 -22.17 -2.33 -19.54
N ARG A 121 -21.57 -1.69 -20.56
CA ARG A 121 -21.58 -2.16 -21.97
C ARG A 121 -20.36 -2.98 -22.34
N MET A 122 -19.36 -3.06 -21.45
CA MET A 122 -18.12 -3.81 -21.66
C MET A 122 -18.24 -5.23 -21.10
N SER A 123 -17.71 -6.19 -21.81
CA SER A 123 -17.45 -7.52 -21.25
C SER A 123 -16.41 -7.44 -20.12
N ARG A 124 -16.33 -8.49 -19.32
CA ARG A 124 -15.29 -8.59 -18.27
C ARG A 124 -13.89 -8.45 -18.84
N GLN A 125 -13.61 -9.09 -19.96
CA GLN A 125 -12.30 -9.05 -20.61
C GLN A 125 -11.97 -7.62 -21.06
N GLU A 126 -12.89 -6.92 -21.73
CA GLU A 126 -12.68 -5.53 -22.16
C GLU A 126 -12.40 -4.59 -20.98
N ARG A 127 -13.08 -4.77 -19.84
CA ARG A 127 -12.79 -4.00 -18.63
C ARG A 127 -11.38 -4.28 -18.08
N GLN A 128 -10.96 -5.54 -18.05
CA GLN A 128 -9.61 -5.91 -17.61
C GLN A 128 -8.53 -5.34 -18.53
N GLU A 129 -8.71 -5.44 -19.85
CA GLU A 129 -7.79 -4.86 -20.83
C GLU A 129 -7.70 -3.34 -20.71
N TYR A 130 -8.84 -2.66 -20.48
CA TYR A 130 -8.90 -1.23 -20.21
C TYR A 130 -8.11 -0.88 -18.93
N LEU A 131 -8.37 -1.59 -17.82
CA LEU A 131 -7.71 -1.34 -16.55
C LEU A 131 -6.21 -1.61 -16.62
N ASP A 132 -5.77 -2.69 -17.26
CA ASP A 132 -4.34 -2.95 -17.44
C ASP A 132 -3.65 -1.89 -18.28
N ARG A 133 -4.30 -1.46 -19.38
CA ARG A 133 -3.76 -0.44 -20.28
C ARG A 133 -3.46 0.88 -19.55
N TYR A 134 -4.39 1.35 -18.74
CA TYR A 134 -4.31 2.67 -18.13
C TYR A 134 -3.73 2.66 -16.71
N TRP A 135 -3.87 1.56 -15.97
CA TRP A 135 -3.55 1.49 -14.55
C TRP A 135 -2.52 0.42 -14.18
N GLY A 136 -2.35 -0.63 -14.98
CA GLY A 136 -1.34 -1.69 -14.74
C GLY A 136 0.11 -1.21 -14.87
N GLY A 137 0.34 -0.03 -15.44
CA GLY A 137 1.66 0.57 -15.56
C GLY A 137 2.36 0.85 -14.23
N ARG A 138 1.59 1.11 -13.15
CA ARG A 138 2.14 1.38 -11.82
C ARG A 138 2.88 0.16 -11.25
N ASP A 139 2.31 -1.01 -11.40
CA ASP A 139 2.91 -2.25 -10.90
C ASP A 139 4.18 -2.60 -11.67
N ARG A 140 4.19 -2.34 -12.97
CA ARG A 140 5.38 -2.49 -13.83
C ARG A 140 6.49 -1.50 -13.47
N GLN A 141 6.14 -0.26 -13.17
CA GLN A 141 7.09 0.75 -12.67
C GLN A 141 7.67 0.35 -11.31
N ALA A 142 6.84 -0.20 -10.41
CA ALA A 142 7.30 -0.69 -9.12
C ALA A 142 8.29 -1.85 -9.27
N ALA A 143 8.02 -2.81 -10.17
CA ALA A 143 8.92 -3.91 -10.46
C ALA A 143 10.26 -3.41 -11.04
N GLU A 144 10.22 -2.44 -11.95
CA GLU A 144 11.44 -1.87 -12.52
C GLU A 144 12.25 -1.10 -11.47
N PHE A 145 11.58 -0.29 -10.65
CA PHE A 145 12.22 0.44 -9.55
C PHE A 145 12.87 -0.49 -8.52
N ALA A 146 12.21 -1.61 -8.20
CA ALA A 146 12.67 -2.56 -7.19
C ALA A 146 13.47 -3.74 -7.79
N ARG A 147 13.96 -3.65 -9.02
CA ARG A 147 14.60 -4.76 -9.76
C ARG A 147 15.72 -5.45 -8.97
N GLU A 148 16.55 -4.69 -8.29
CA GLU A 148 17.63 -5.23 -7.46
C GLU A 148 17.08 -6.04 -6.27
N ALA A 149 16.11 -5.50 -5.56
CA ALA A 149 15.46 -6.20 -4.44
C ALA A 149 14.71 -7.46 -4.89
N LEU A 150 14.12 -7.45 -6.10
CA LEU A 150 13.51 -8.62 -6.71
C LEU A 150 14.55 -9.71 -7.03
N ARG A 151 15.72 -9.33 -7.54
CA ARG A 151 16.84 -10.27 -7.73
C ARG A 151 17.37 -10.85 -6.43
N GLU A 152 17.49 -10.02 -5.38
CA GLU A 152 17.89 -10.50 -4.05
C GLU A 152 16.91 -11.53 -3.50
N ARG A 153 15.61 -11.30 -3.68
CA ARG A 153 14.57 -12.17 -3.13
C ARG A 153 14.33 -13.42 -3.96
N TYR A 154 14.26 -13.29 -5.29
CA TYR A 154 13.80 -14.35 -6.19
C TYR A 154 14.92 -14.92 -7.09
N GLY A 155 16.17 -14.47 -6.90
CA GLY A 155 17.30 -14.90 -7.75
C GLY A 155 17.12 -14.50 -9.21
N ALA A 156 17.50 -15.38 -10.13
CA ALA A 156 17.40 -15.12 -11.58
C ALA A 156 15.95 -14.84 -12.03
N ARG A 157 14.95 -15.44 -11.38
CA ARG A 157 13.53 -15.16 -11.65
C ARG A 157 13.16 -13.69 -11.44
N GLY A 158 13.88 -12.97 -10.57
CA GLY A 158 13.68 -11.55 -10.32
C GLY A 158 13.73 -10.67 -11.57
N ASP A 159 14.46 -11.08 -12.62
CA ASP A 159 14.54 -10.38 -13.90
C ASP A 159 13.28 -10.53 -14.76
N GLU A 160 12.54 -11.62 -14.56
CA GLU A 160 11.35 -11.96 -15.35
C GLU A 160 10.07 -11.38 -14.76
N ILE A 161 10.09 -10.94 -13.49
CA ILE A 161 8.94 -10.37 -12.79
C ILE A 161 8.55 -9.04 -13.44
N ARG A 162 7.28 -8.95 -13.87
CA ARG A 162 6.73 -7.80 -14.59
C ARG A 162 5.99 -6.83 -13.68
N GLY A 163 5.35 -7.33 -12.64
CA GLY A 163 4.61 -6.54 -11.67
C GLY A 163 5.03 -6.85 -10.24
N ALA A 164 5.19 -5.82 -9.42
CA ALA A 164 5.54 -5.96 -8.02
C ALA A 164 4.83 -4.94 -7.14
N GLU A 165 4.66 -5.30 -5.87
CA GLU A 165 4.44 -4.34 -4.79
C GLU A 165 5.69 -4.24 -3.93
N LEU A 166 5.95 -3.05 -3.41
CA LEU A 166 7.09 -2.83 -2.53
C LEU A 166 6.67 -2.01 -1.31
N PHE A 167 7.40 -2.24 -0.23
CA PHE A 167 7.12 -1.64 1.06
C PHE A 167 8.41 -1.11 1.68
N GLU A 168 8.30 0.06 2.28
CA GLU A 168 9.36 0.67 3.07
C GLU A 168 9.02 0.57 4.55
N LEU A 169 9.97 0.09 5.37
CA LEU A 169 9.81 0.08 6.82
C LEU A 169 9.79 1.52 7.36
N SER A 170 8.70 1.86 8.08
CA SER A 170 8.60 3.12 8.80
C SER A 170 9.59 3.15 9.98
N PRO A 171 10.16 4.32 10.32
CA PRO A 171 10.97 4.46 11.53
C PRO A 171 10.17 4.40 12.84
N TYR A 172 8.86 4.23 12.77
CA TYR A 172 7.94 4.17 13.92
C TYR A 172 7.36 2.76 14.08
N GLY A 173 6.97 2.40 15.32
CA GLY A 173 6.49 1.07 15.67
C GLY A 173 7.64 0.07 15.82
N ALA A 174 7.32 -1.22 15.71
CA ALA A 174 8.33 -2.29 15.78
C ALA A 174 9.36 -2.17 14.66
N GLN A 175 10.61 -2.44 14.99
CA GLN A 175 11.77 -2.33 14.09
C GLN A 175 12.40 -3.74 13.93
N PRO A 176 11.82 -4.64 13.12
CA PRO A 176 12.38 -5.96 12.87
C PRO A 176 13.69 -5.87 12.07
N ALA A 177 14.49 -6.92 12.15
CA ALA A 177 15.62 -7.07 11.24
C ALA A 177 15.13 -7.16 9.77
N PRO A 178 15.98 -6.80 8.77
CA PRO A 178 15.55 -6.78 7.37
C PRO A 178 14.95 -8.11 6.87
N ALA A 179 15.50 -9.24 7.30
CA ALA A 179 14.97 -10.56 6.95
C ALA A 179 13.59 -10.84 7.59
N GLU A 180 13.40 -10.39 8.83
CA GLU A 180 12.11 -10.51 9.52
C GLU A 180 11.05 -9.62 8.90
N PHE A 181 11.42 -8.39 8.48
CA PHE A 181 10.51 -7.49 7.78
C PHE A 181 10.05 -8.10 6.45
N ARG A 182 10.98 -8.63 5.65
CA ARG A 182 10.65 -9.29 4.37
C ARG A 182 9.74 -10.50 4.55
N ALA A 183 9.91 -11.26 5.64
CA ALA A 183 9.08 -12.43 5.93
C ALA A 183 7.62 -12.10 6.32
N LEU A 184 7.29 -10.83 6.56
CA LEU A 184 5.91 -10.39 6.79
C LEU A 184 5.08 -10.33 5.49
N PHE A 185 5.73 -10.37 4.33
CA PHE A 185 5.09 -10.29 3.02
C PHE A 185 5.21 -11.62 2.27
N PRO A 186 4.14 -12.09 1.59
CA PRO A 186 4.13 -13.36 0.88
C PRO A 186 5.17 -13.41 -0.25
N ASP A 187 5.61 -14.63 -0.58
CA ASP A 187 6.46 -14.93 -1.73
C ASP A 187 5.65 -14.98 -3.02
#